data_f76ef07b61f6e528d65d8677e6216942
#
_entry.id   f76ef07b61f6e528d65d8677e6216942
#
_cell.length_a   1.000
_cell.length_b   1.000
_cell.length_c   1.000
_cell.angle_alpha   90.00
_cell.angle_beta   90.00
_cell.angle_gamma   90.00
#
_symmetry.space_group_name_H-M   'P 1'
#
loop_
_entity.id
_entity.type
_entity.pdbx_description
1 polymer ?
#
loop_
_entity_poly.entity_id
_entity_poly.type
_entity_poly.pdbx_seq_one_letter_code
_entity_poly.pdbx_strand_id
1 'polypeptide(L)'
;MASDFIKGKKWFLETSFPGVRRCKRDSFLINKEIFKGRSKFQDIFVFESPGFGKMLALDGIIQLSQSDEFVYHEMIVHPALISHSNPKRVLVVGGGDGGVLRELLKYPLEEIHFVEIDKEVVRLSKKHLPFI
;
A
#
# COMPACT_ATOMS: atom_id res chain seq x y z
N MET A 1 7.56 10.34 -10.74
CA MET A 1 6.78 10.72 -9.54
C MET A 1 6.84 12.22 -9.36
N ALA A 2 5.71 12.89 -9.41
CA ALA A 2 5.65 14.34 -9.27
C ALA A 2 5.65 14.71 -7.78
N SER A 3 6.63 15.50 -7.35
CA SER A 3 6.60 16.21 -6.07
C SER A 3 6.83 17.68 -6.37
N ASP A 4 5.93 18.54 -5.93
CA ASP A 4 6.02 19.97 -6.13
C ASP A 4 6.21 20.71 -4.80
N PHE A 5 6.80 21.91 -4.87
CA PHE A 5 6.92 22.79 -3.71
C PHE A 5 5.75 23.79 -3.72
N ILE A 6 4.88 23.68 -2.71
CA ILE A 6 3.79 24.63 -2.49
C ILE A 6 4.08 25.37 -1.19
N LYS A 7 4.16 26.70 -1.25
CA LYS A 7 4.49 27.56 -0.09
C LYS A 7 5.75 27.09 0.68
N GLY A 8 6.80 26.70 -0.05
CA GLY A 8 8.06 26.24 0.55
C GLY A 8 8.04 24.84 1.18
N LYS A 9 6.94 24.10 1.07
CA LYS A 9 6.79 22.72 1.55
C LYS A 9 6.73 21.76 0.39
N LYS A 10 7.32 20.57 0.56
CA LYS A 10 7.33 19.51 -0.44
C LYS A 10 6.05 18.67 -0.34
N TRP A 11 5.39 18.49 -1.48
CA TRP A 11 4.15 17.73 -1.58
C TRP A 11 4.28 16.57 -2.55
N PHE A 12 3.73 15.44 -2.19
CA PHE A 12 3.47 14.34 -3.11
C PHE A 12 2.14 14.64 -3.83
N LEU A 13 2.17 14.58 -5.15
CA LEU A 13 0.97 14.71 -5.98
C LEU A 13 0.64 13.35 -6.57
N GLU A 14 -0.52 12.82 -6.21
CA GLU A 14 -0.97 11.53 -6.73
C GLU A 14 -1.20 11.59 -8.24
N THR A 15 -0.74 10.57 -8.95
CA THR A 15 -0.92 10.46 -10.39
C THR A 15 -2.33 10.02 -10.70
N SER A 16 -3.04 10.73 -11.56
CA SER A 16 -4.37 10.32 -12.00
C SER A 16 -4.29 9.04 -12.83
N PHE A 17 -5.23 8.12 -12.65
CA PHE A 17 -5.36 6.95 -13.50
C PHE A 17 -5.54 7.35 -14.98
N PRO A 18 -4.94 6.59 -15.93
CA PRO A 18 -5.18 6.80 -17.35
C PRO A 18 -6.69 6.74 -17.65
N GLY A 19 -7.21 7.73 -18.36
CA GLY A 19 -8.63 7.82 -18.72
C GLY A 19 -9.53 8.57 -17.73
N VAL A 20 -9.08 8.87 -16.52
CA VAL A 20 -9.80 9.77 -15.61
C VAL A 20 -9.46 11.22 -15.96
N ARG A 21 -10.48 12.06 -16.14
CA ARG A 21 -10.28 13.49 -16.39
C ARG A 21 -9.45 14.10 -15.27
N ARG A 22 -8.45 14.92 -15.61
CA ARG A 22 -7.50 15.58 -14.69
C ARG A 22 -8.16 16.66 -13.81
N CYS A 23 -9.34 16.38 -13.26
CA CYS A 23 -10.13 17.37 -12.51
C CYS A 23 -9.91 17.29 -10.99
N LYS A 24 -9.27 16.20 -10.49
CA LYS A 24 -8.94 16.03 -9.07
C LYS A 24 -7.58 15.35 -8.93
N ARG A 25 -6.75 15.85 -8.01
CA ARG A 25 -5.52 15.19 -7.55
C ARG A 25 -5.49 15.30 -6.05
N ASP A 26 -5.26 14.19 -5.39
CA ASP A 26 -4.96 14.20 -3.97
C ASP A 26 -3.49 14.58 -3.77
N SER A 27 -3.21 15.35 -2.73
CA SER A 27 -1.88 15.82 -2.40
C SER A 27 -1.57 15.57 -0.93
N PHE A 28 -0.37 15.08 -0.66
CA PHE A 28 0.08 14.74 0.69
C PHE A 28 1.36 15.50 1.01
N LEU A 29 1.39 16.18 2.16
CA LEU A 29 2.59 16.86 2.62
C LEU A 29 3.68 15.83 2.94
N ILE A 30 4.87 16.01 2.39
CA ILE A 30 6.03 15.17 2.69
C ILE A 30 6.78 15.79 3.87
N ASN A 31 6.73 15.12 5.02
CA ASN A 31 7.53 15.47 6.18
C ASN A 31 8.94 14.87 6.05
N LYS A 32 9.02 13.61 5.58
CA LYS A 32 10.29 12.90 5.42
C LYS A 32 10.21 11.92 4.25
N GLU A 33 11.19 11.97 3.36
CA GLU A 33 11.41 10.91 2.38
C GLU A 33 12.18 9.76 3.04
N ILE A 34 11.63 8.54 2.99
CA ILE A 34 12.22 7.35 3.57
C ILE A 34 12.95 6.54 2.49
N PHE A 35 12.28 6.34 1.36
CA PHE A 35 12.84 5.66 0.20
C PHE A 35 12.19 6.17 -1.08
N LYS A 36 12.97 6.44 -2.10
CA LYS A 36 12.51 6.77 -3.45
C LYS A 36 13.39 6.06 -4.46
N GLY A 37 12.79 5.21 -5.27
CA GLY A 37 13.51 4.43 -6.27
C GLY A 37 12.58 3.72 -7.24
N ARG A 38 13.16 2.82 -8.02
CA ARG A 38 12.45 2.03 -9.01
C ARG A 38 12.86 0.56 -8.90
N SER A 39 11.90 -0.33 -8.92
CA SER A 39 12.13 -1.77 -9.10
C SER A 39 12.21 -2.10 -10.60
N LYS A 40 12.28 -3.38 -10.93
CA LYS A 40 12.14 -3.85 -12.30
C LYS A 40 10.74 -3.55 -12.88
N PHE A 41 9.74 -3.39 -12.04
CA PHE A 41 8.32 -3.33 -12.44
C PHE A 41 7.75 -1.92 -12.34
N GLN A 42 8.11 -1.15 -11.30
CA GLN A 42 7.42 0.09 -10.96
C GLN A 42 8.29 1.06 -10.16
N ASP A 43 7.89 2.31 -10.13
CA ASP A 43 8.45 3.31 -9.22
C ASP A 43 7.91 3.09 -7.81
N ILE A 44 8.79 3.13 -6.80
CA ILE A 44 8.42 2.92 -5.39
C ILE A 44 8.81 4.16 -4.60
N PHE A 45 7.87 4.70 -3.84
CA PHE A 45 8.13 5.82 -2.95
C PHE A 45 7.52 5.57 -1.57
N VAL A 46 8.37 5.57 -0.55
CA VAL A 46 7.97 5.50 0.85
C VAL A 46 8.32 6.83 1.51
N PHE A 47 7.35 7.46 2.12
CA PHE A 47 7.52 8.74 2.79
C PHE A 47 6.64 8.84 4.03
N GLU A 48 6.89 9.85 4.85
CA GLU A 48 6.10 10.18 6.02
C GLU A 48 5.32 11.46 5.79
N SER A 49 4.03 11.43 6.11
CA SER A 49 3.12 12.57 5.99
C SER A 49 2.46 12.87 7.34
N PRO A 50 2.35 14.16 7.75
CA PRO A 50 1.61 14.50 8.95
C PRO A 50 0.16 14.04 8.89
N GLY A 51 -0.33 13.40 9.94
CA GLY A 51 -1.69 12.87 10.03
C GLY A 51 -1.91 11.50 9.38
N PHE A 52 -1.07 11.12 8.39
CA PHE A 52 -1.17 9.82 7.72
C PHE A 52 -0.08 8.83 8.13
N GLY A 53 0.99 9.31 8.79
CA GLY A 53 2.14 8.49 9.14
C GLY A 53 2.94 8.08 7.89
N LYS A 54 3.46 6.88 7.89
CA LYS A 54 4.20 6.34 6.75
C LYS A 54 3.24 5.95 5.62
N MET A 55 3.62 6.28 4.40
CA MET A 55 2.83 6.05 3.20
C MET A 55 3.68 5.33 2.16
N LEU A 56 3.03 4.42 1.43
CA LEU A 56 3.60 3.74 0.26
C LEU A 56 2.88 4.22 -1.00
N ALA A 57 3.64 4.66 -2.00
CA ALA A 57 3.14 4.94 -3.33
C ALA A 57 3.87 4.09 -4.37
N LEU A 58 3.13 3.52 -5.32
CA LEU A 58 3.62 2.77 -6.46
C LEU A 58 3.18 3.49 -7.74
N ASP A 59 4.12 3.75 -8.65
CA ASP A 59 3.90 4.53 -9.89
C ASP A 59 3.18 5.86 -9.68
N GLY A 60 3.40 6.48 -8.50
CA GLY A 60 2.77 7.76 -8.16
C GLY A 60 1.33 7.66 -7.65
N ILE A 61 0.85 6.46 -7.32
CA ILE A 61 -0.47 6.21 -6.74
C ILE A 61 -0.27 5.70 -5.31
N ILE A 62 -0.99 6.29 -4.35
CA ILE A 62 -0.96 5.83 -2.96
C ILE A 62 -1.58 4.44 -2.88
N GLN A 63 -0.86 3.53 -2.26
CA GLN A 63 -1.33 2.16 -1.99
C GLN A 63 -1.86 2.03 -0.57
N LEU A 64 -1.18 2.66 0.39
CA LEU A 64 -1.59 2.64 1.79
C LEU A 64 -1.02 3.83 2.57
N SER A 65 -1.64 4.15 3.68
CA SER A 65 -1.09 4.98 4.74
C SER A 65 -1.17 4.24 6.09
N GLN A 66 -0.25 4.55 6.99
CA GLN A 66 -0.22 3.95 8.33
C GLN A 66 -1.51 4.19 9.13
N SER A 67 -2.20 5.31 8.87
CA SER A 67 -3.37 5.70 9.65
C SER A 67 -4.65 4.95 9.27
N ASP A 68 -4.77 4.45 8.03
CA ASP A 68 -6.03 3.91 7.52
C ASP A 68 -5.91 2.61 6.71
N GLU A 69 -4.68 2.05 6.55
CA GLU A 69 -4.46 0.82 5.78
C GLU A 69 -5.32 -0.34 6.26
N PHE A 70 -5.59 -0.41 7.57
CA PHE A 70 -6.37 -1.47 8.17
C PHE A 70 -7.79 -1.52 7.62
N VAL A 71 -8.40 -0.39 7.27
CA VAL A 71 -9.75 -0.34 6.70
C VAL A 71 -9.82 -1.14 5.40
N TYR A 72 -8.84 -0.93 4.52
CA TYR A 72 -8.76 -1.68 3.26
C TYR A 72 -8.47 -3.16 3.50
N HIS A 73 -7.47 -3.48 4.31
CA HIS A 73 -7.02 -4.85 4.52
C HIS A 73 -8.07 -5.71 5.24
N GLU A 74 -8.75 -5.14 6.23
CA GLU A 74 -9.88 -5.80 6.90
C GLU A 74 -11.04 -6.03 5.92
N MET A 75 -11.39 -5.03 5.14
CA MET A 75 -12.54 -5.11 4.22
C MET A 75 -12.30 -6.06 3.04
N ILE A 76 -11.08 -6.27 2.61
CA ILE A 76 -10.79 -7.25 1.54
C ILE A 76 -10.76 -8.70 2.08
N VAL A 77 -10.43 -8.91 3.35
CA VAL A 77 -10.26 -10.23 3.95
C VAL A 77 -11.52 -10.72 4.68
N HIS A 78 -11.99 -9.96 5.66
CA HIS A 78 -13.02 -10.44 6.57
C HIS A 78 -14.35 -10.78 5.90
N PRO A 79 -14.91 -9.94 5.01
CA PRO A 79 -16.18 -10.28 4.36
C PRO A 79 -16.09 -11.58 3.56
N ALA A 80 -14.97 -11.81 2.86
CA ALA A 80 -14.79 -13.03 2.07
C ALA A 80 -14.71 -14.28 2.95
N LEU A 81 -13.92 -14.23 4.02
CA LEU A 81 -13.72 -15.37 4.91
C LEU A 81 -14.97 -15.69 5.77
N ILE A 82 -15.67 -14.65 6.25
CA ILE A 82 -16.88 -14.83 7.05
C ILE A 82 -18.04 -15.37 6.20
N SER A 83 -18.11 -14.99 4.93
CA SER A 83 -19.15 -15.46 4.01
C SER A 83 -18.91 -16.89 3.50
N HIS A 84 -17.70 -17.41 3.60
CA HIS A 84 -17.39 -18.76 3.17
C HIS A 84 -17.67 -19.77 4.29
N SER A 85 -18.38 -20.85 3.99
CA SER A 85 -18.83 -21.84 5.00
C SER A 85 -17.69 -22.57 5.70
N ASN A 86 -16.52 -22.74 5.04
CA ASN A 86 -15.36 -23.43 5.60
C ASN A 86 -14.07 -22.99 4.87
N PRO A 87 -13.56 -21.79 5.13
CA PRO A 87 -12.36 -21.28 4.47
C PRO A 87 -11.12 -21.99 5.03
N LYS A 88 -10.43 -22.77 4.22
CA LYS A 88 -9.22 -23.52 4.63
C LYS A 88 -7.99 -23.11 3.86
N ARG A 89 -8.13 -22.79 2.57
CA ARG A 89 -7.02 -22.43 1.69
C ARG A 89 -7.32 -21.12 1.00
N VAL A 90 -6.34 -20.22 0.97
CA VAL A 90 -6.45 -18.90 0.36
C VAL A 90 -5.28 -18.66 -0.59
N LEU A 91 -5.58 -18.10 -1.74
CA LEU A 91 -4.60 -17.55 -2.67
C LEU A 91 -4.66 -16.02 -2.62
N VAL A 92 -3.53 -15.39 -2.36
CA VAL A 92 -3.34 -13.94 -2.43
C VAL A 92 -2.46 -13.63 -3.64
N VAL A 93 -2.95 -12.82 -4.56
CA VAL A 93 -2.21 -12.35 -5.73
C VAL A 93 -1.98 -10.86 -5.61
N GLY A 94 -0.72 -10.46 -5.50
CA GLY A 94 -0.32 -9.10 -5.11
C GLY A 94 -0.31 -8.90 -3.60
N GLY A 95 -0.31 -7.64 -3.13
CA GLY A 95 -0.31 -7.31 -1.71
C GLY A 95 1.06 -7.48 -1.04
N GLY A 96 2.12 -7.11 -1.75
CA GLY A 96 3.51 -7.16 -1.27
C GLY A 96 3.80 -6.31 -0.03
N ASP A 97 2.85 -5.47 0.37
CA ASP A 97 2.89 -4.76 1.65
C ASP A 97 2.72 -5.69 2.86
N GLY A 98 1.93 -6.78 2.72
CA GLY A 98 1.70 -7.77 3.76
C GLY A 98 0.43 -7.58 4.58
N GLY A 99 -0.33 -6.51 4.40
CA GLY A 99 -1.53 -6.21 5.19
C GLY A 99 -2.62 -7.27 5.05
N VAL A 100 -2.83 -7.78 3.83
CA VAL A 100 -3.74 -8.91 3.58
C VAL A 100 -3.28 -10.16 4.34
N LEU A 101 -1.98 -10.46 4.34
CA LEU A 101 -1.44 -11.62 5.07
C LEU A 101 -1.65 -11.49 6.57
N ARG A 102 -1.43 -10.29 7.13
CA ARG A 102 -1.69 -10.03 8.55
C ARG A 102 -3.14 -10.33 8.93
N GLU A 103 -4.10 -9.92 8.11
CA GLU A 103 -5.52 -10.18 8.37
C GLU A 103 -5.89 -11.66 8.20
N LEU A 104 -5.32 -12.35 7.20
CA LEU A 104 -5.55 -13.79 6.98
C LEU A 104 -5.03 -14.64 8.14
N LEU A 105 -3.90 -14.25 8.75
CA LEU A 105 -3.32 -14.98 9.90
C LEU A 105 -4.19 -14.94 11.16
N LYS A 106 -5.24 -14.14 11.20
CA LYS A 106 -6.23 -14.14 12.28
C LYS A 106 -7.23 -15.32 12.20
N TYR A 107 -7.22 -16.07 11.08
CA TYR A 107 -8.16 -17.16 10.83
C TYR A 107 -7.45 -18.52 10.89
N PRO A 108 -8.16 -19.60 11.27
CA PRO A 108 -7.61 -20.97 11.34
C PRO A 108 -7.50 -21.59 9.93
N LEU A 109 -6.75 -20.94 9.04
CA LEU A 109 -6.49 -21.41 7.68
C LEU A 109 -5.44 -22.53 7.71
N GLU A 110 -5.62 -23.53 6.85
CA GLU A 110 -4.64 -24.61 6.69
C GLU A 110 -3.48 -24.18 5.79
N GLU A 111 -3.76 -23.33 4.78
CA GLU A 111 -2.77 -22.95 3.78
C GLU A 111 -3.06 -21.54 3.22
N ILE A 112 -2.01 -20.73 3.08
CA ILE A 112 -2.05 -19.43 2.42
C ILE A 112 -0.96 -19.44 1.33
N HIS A 113 -1.39 -19.38 0.07
CA HIS A 113 -0.49 -19.13 -1.05
C HIS A 113 -0.40 -17.64 -1.31
N PHE A 114 0.81 -17.10 -1.28
CA PHE A 114 1.07 -15.69 -1.53
C PHE A 114 1.97 -15.53 -2.75
N VAL A 115 1.50 -14.79 -3.74
CA VAL A 115 2.22 -14.56 -5.01
C VAL A 115 2.35 -13.06 -5.24
N GLU A 116 3.57 -12.55 -5.17
CA GLU A 116 3.91 -11.14 -5.45
C GLU A 116 4.98 -11.09 -6.55
N ILE A 117 4.75 -10.26 -7.57
CA ILE A 117 5.67 -10.13 -8.69
C ILE A 117 6.90 -9.28 -8.33
N ASP A 118 6.72 -8.31 -7.45
CA ASP A 118 7.74 -7.32 -7.10
C ASP A 118 8.33 -7.58 -5.71
N LYS A 119 9.41 -8.37 -5.68
CA LYS A 119 10.15 -8.64 -4.44
C LYS A 119 10.65 -7.39 -3.71
N GLU A 120 10.85 -6.26 -4.44
CA GLU A 120 11.31 -5.02 -3.83
C GLU A 120 10.20 -4.36 -3.00
N VAL A 121 8.93 -4.47 -3.40
CA VAL A 121 7.80 -4.04 -2.58
C VAL A 121 7.81 -4.81 -1.26
N VAL A 122 7.92 -6.15 -1.31
CA VAL A 122 7.98 -6.98 -0.09
C VAL A 122 9.15 -6.59 0.80
N ARG A 123 10.34 -6.42 0.22
CA ARG A 123 11.55 -6.06 0.97
C ARG A 123 11.44 -4.70 1.65
N LEU A 124 10.92 -3.70 0.92
CA LEU A 124 10.79 -2.34 1.42
C LEU A 124 9.67 -2.23 2.45
N SER A 125 8.57 -2.95 2.27
CA SER A 125 7.47 -3.00 3.25
C SER A 125 7.96 -3.60 4.58
N LYS A 126 8.60 -4.76 4.56
CA LYS A 126 9.20 -5.35 5.77
C LYS A 126 10.19 -4.41 6.47
N LYS A 127 10.95 -3.63 5.71
CA LYS A 127 11.96 -2.72 6.27
C LYS A 127 11.36 -1.45 6.84
N HIS A 128 10.37 -0.86 6.18
CA HIS A 128 9.93 0.50 6.43
C HIS A 128 8.51 0.63 6.99
N LEU A 129 7.67 -0.42 6.84
CA LEU A 129 6.27 -0.44 7.26
C LEU A 129 6.02 -1.51 8.34
N PRO A 130 6.68 -1.44 9.51
CA PRO A 130 6.63 -2.49 10.53
C PRO A 130 5.28 -2.61 11.26
N PHE A 131 4.32 -1.79 10.92
CA PHE A 131 2.95 -1.82 11.46
C PHE A 131 2.04 -2.79 10.70
N ILE A 132 2.51 -3.32 9.56
CA ILE A 132 1.81 -4.30 8.72
C ILE A 132 2.18 -5.72 9.10
#